data_08ab36fbd51fc6e76e7a384ec6bd60ef
#
_entry.id   08ab36fbd51fc6e76e7a384ec6bd60ef
#
_cell.length_a   1.000
_cell.length_b   1.000
_cell.length_c   1.000
_cell.angle_alpha   90.00
_cell.angle_beta   90.00
_cell.angle_gamma   90.00
#
_symmetry.space_group_name_H-M   'P 1'
#
loop_
_entity.id
_entity.type
_entity.pdbx_description
1 polymer ?
#
loop_
_entity_poly.entity_id
_entity_poly.type
_entity_poly.pdbx_seq_one_letter_code
_entity_poly.pdbx_strand_id
1 'polypeptide(L)'
;MKYRFGLPKKIVFGAAATFLLSFASAQTVSEGIINLDSHKYAKAKEIFNQMIAKSPTAENYYYLGYSYLSQFEPNFELAKENFDKGLAIDSKSYLNKIGLATIKLGKGQKASAIAELTQVAKESKEKDAEVLYRIGEALTMFENNNDPALAITYINKAIEKAQKYGVPAYYYYTLGDAYRLTRDPGNAMTAYDRASEVAKNKASVFYRMATLWMAAKQYKKAEENIVKAINTDATYAPAYKAQAQYNKIFQRHEETTQSLINYTKYADEDPSTALEIAKLYFINSDFAESKATLDKVFDKVNDPIKFKLRAYLQYNENDFTNAKTNLETYYAKVEQSRIIPSDAGLEAVIYAGLASKEADAA
;
A
#
# COMPACT_ATOMS: atom_id res chain seq x y z
N MET A 1 62.04 43.31 15.37
CA MET A 1 61.33 43.07 14.07
C MET A 1 60.26 42.04 14.26
N LYS A 2 58.99 42.48 14.19
CA LYS A 2 57.79 41.61 14.34
C LYS A 2 57.33 41.18 12.93
N TYR A 3 57.27 39.89 12.65
CA TYR A 3 56.51 39.36 11.53
C TYR A 3 55.28 38.62 12.03
N ARG A 4 54.10 39.21 11.77
CA ARG A 4 52.77 38.56 11.88
C ARG A 4 52.52 37.83 10.57
N PHE A 5 52.34 36.49 10.61
CA PHE A 5 51.71 35.75 9.52
C PHE A 5 50.22 35.60 9.84
N GLY A 6 49.41 36.29 9.07
CA GLY A 6 47.95 36.13 9.06
C GLY A 6 47.60 34.93 8.20
N LEU A 7 46.92 33.95 8.81
CA LEU A 7 46.25 32.85 8.09
C LEU A 7 44.95 33.34 7.48
N PRO A 8 44.60 32.98 6.25
CA PRO A 8 43.34 33.37 5.64
C PRO A 8 42.20 32.55 6.22
N LYS A 9 41.31 33.18 6.98
CA LYS A 9 40.00 32.65 7.36
C LYS A 9 39.04 32.82 6.18
N LYS A 10 38.96 31.84 5.30
CA LYS A 10 37.82 31.67 4.35
C LYS A 10 38.07 30.37 3.58
N ILE A 11 37.59 29.25 3.99
CA ILE A 11 37.21 28.02 3.25
C ILE A 11 36.96 26.91 4.30
N VAL A 12 35.86 26.95 5.04
CA VAL A 12 35.29 25.77 5.74
C VAL A 12 33.76 25.79 5.83
N PHE A 13 33.08 26.84 5.37
CA PHE A 13 31.62 26.92 5.52
C PHE A 13 30.78 26.28 4.39
N GLY A 14 31.37 25.99 3.23
CA GLY A 14 30.59 25.45 2.09
C GLY A 14 30.40 23.93 2.15
N ALA A 15 31.40 23.18 2.61
CA ALA A 15 31.34 21.71 2.60
C ALA A 15 30.49 21.14 3.74
N ALA A 16 30.48 21.81 4.91
CA ALA A 16 29.66 21.35 6.04
C ALA A 16 28.16 21.62 5.82
N ALA A 17 27.79 22.74 5.16
CA ALA A 17 26.40 23.08 4.87
C ALA A 17 25.80 22.18 3.78
N THR A 18 26.56 21.85 2.73
CA THR A 18 26.12 20.89 1.69
C THR A 18 25.99 19.46 2.22
N PHE A 19 26.89 19.06 3.13
CA PHE A 19 26.81 17.72 3.75
C PHE A 19 25.63 17.60 4.72
N LEU A 20 25.33 18.65 5.50
CA LEU A 20 24.18 18.69 6.40
C LEU A 20 22.84 18.74 5.62
N LEU A 21 22.80 19.44 4.49
CA LEU A 21 21.61 19.48 3.62
C LEU A 21 21.33 18.14 2.96
N SER A 22 22.37 17.39 2.54
CA SER A 22 22.21 16.06 1.96
C SER A 22 21.73 15.03 2.98
N PHE A 23 22.20 15.08 4.22
CA PHE A 23 21.69 14.21 5.31
C PHE A 23 20.25 14.53 5.68
N ALA A 24 19.87 15.79 5.79
CA ALA A 24 18.52 16.21 6.09
C ALA A 24 17.54 15.80 4.96
N SER A 25 17.95 15.89 3.71
CA SER A 25 17.16 15.45 2.56
C SER A 25 16.99 13.94 2.54
N ALA A 26 18.05 13.16 2.75
CA ALA A 26 18.00 11.71 2.80
C ALA A 26 17.12 11.18 3.95
N GLN A 27 17.15 11.83 5.11
CA GLN A 27 16.29 11.48 6.23
C GLN A 27 14.82 11.73 5.92
N THR A 28 14.50 12.80 5.20
CA THR A 28 13.12 13.15 4.82
C THR A 28 12.56 12.20 3.75
N VAL A 29 13.34 11.77 2.77
CA VAL A 29 12.94 10.73 1.81
C VAL A 29 12.67 9.42 2.52
N SER A 30 13.56 8.99 3.40
CA SER A 30 13.39 7.77 4.20
C SER A 30 12.12 7.83 5.05
N GLU A 31 11.82 8.96 5.67
CA GLU A 31 10.59 9.16 6.44
C GLU A 31 9.34 9.07 5.56
N GLY A 32 9.34 9.67 4.38
CA GLY A 32 8.26 9.55 3.41
C GLY A 32 8.01 8.10 3.01
N ILE A 33 9.06 7.34 2.68
CA ILE A 33 8.98 5.92 2.32
C ILE A 33 8.42 5.07 3.49
N ILE A 34 8.88 5.32 4.73
CA ILE A 34 8.35 4.63 5.93
C ILE A 34 6.85 4.90 6.11
N ASN A 35 6.39 6.13 5.85
CA ASN A 35 4.97 6.45 5.92
C ASN A 35 4.17 5.75 4.82
N LEU A 36 4.70 5.62 3.58
CA LEU A 36 4.06 4.82 2.52
C LEU A 36 3.93 3.35 2.93
N ASP A 37 4.99 2.75 3.44
CA ASP A 37 4.99 1.36 3.93
C ASP A 37 4.04 1.14 5.12
N SER A 38 3.78 2.20 5.90
CA SER A 38 2.86 2.18 7.04
C SER A 38 1.40 2.54 6.67
N HIS A 39 1.09 2.67 5.38
CA HIS A 39 -0.21 3.10 4.85
C HIS A 39 -0.65 4.50 5.31
N LYS A 40 0.30 5.41 5.55
CA LYS A 40 0.09 6.82 5.91
C LYS A 40 0.39 7.71 4.69
N TYR A 41 -0.36 7.52 3.61
CA TYR A 41 -0.10 8.14 2.30
C TYR A 41 -0.24 9.66 2.32
N ALA A 42 -1.20 10.21 3.08
CA ALA A 42 -1.38 11.65 3.24
C ALA A 42 -0.14 12.27 3.89
N LYS A 43 0.39 11.63 4.94
CA LYS A 43 1.60 12.09 5.62
C LYS A 43 2.84 12.01 4.74
N ALA A 44 2.99 10.94 3.96
CA ALA A 44 4.07 10.82 2.97
C ALA A 44 4.00 11.93 1.92
N LYS A 45 2.81 12.21 1.37
CA LYS A 45 2.60 13.31 0.41
C LYS A 45 2.90 14.68 1.01
N GLU A 46 2.52 14.92 2.27
CA GLU A 46 2.87 16.15 2.99
C GLU A 46 4.40 16.33 3.05
N ILE A 47 5.13 15.28 3.44
CA ILE A 47 6.60 15.28 3.51
C ILE A 47 7.21 15.62 2.14
N PHE A 48 6.79 14.93 1.07
CA PHE A 48 7.33 15.17 -0.26
C PHE A 48 6.97 16.55 -0.81
N ASN A 49 5.78 17.09 -0.51
CA ASN A 49 5.43 18.47 -0.85
C ASN A 49 6.31 19.50 -0.10
N GLN A 50 6.61 19.25 1.18
CA GLN A 50 7.53 20.11 1.93
C GLN A 50 8.97 20.06 1.35
N MET A 51 9.40 18.89 0.85
CA MET A 51 10.69 18.76 0.16
C MET A 51 10.71 19.57 -1.13
N ILE A 52 9.65 19.50 -1.95
CA ILE A 52 9.50 20.27 -3.17
C ILE A 52 9.50 21.77 -2.88
N ALA A 53 8.77 22.21 -1.83
CA ALA A 53 8.73 23.62 -1.44
C ALA A 53 10.11 24.17 -1.02
N LYS A 54 10.95 23.33 -0.41
CA LYS A 54 12.34 23.67 -0.05
C LYS A 54 13.29 23.60 -1.24
N SER A 55 13.14 22.62 -2.10
CA SER A 55 14.01 22.35 -3.24
C SER A 55 13.24 21.58 -4.33
N PRO A 56 12.75 22.24 -5.37
CA PRO A 56 12.00 21.60 -6.45
C PRO A 56 12.96 20.83 -7.38
N THR A 57 13.38 19.64 -6.97
CA THR A 57 14.25 18.75 -7.77
C THR A 57 13.45 17.71 -8.51
N ALA A 58 13.99 17.15 -9.60
CA ALA A 58 13.39 16.03 -10.33
C ALA A 58 13.14 14.82 -9.42
N GLU A 59 14.04 14.55 -8.48
CA GLU A 59 13.93 13.47 -7.51
C GLU A 59 12.76 13.69 -6.54
N ASN A 60 12.57 14.90 -6.01
CA ASN A 60 11.47 15.19 -5.08
C ASN A 60 10.11 15.05 -5.78
N TYR A 61 9.98 15.44 -7.04
CA TYR A 61 8.78 15.19 -7.84
C TYR A 61 8.55 13.70 -8.10
N TYR A 62 9.62 12.91 -8.29
CA TYR A 62 9.49 11.45 -8.38
C TYR A 62 8.83 10.86 -7.12
N TYR A 63 9.32 11.20 -5.93
CA TYR A 63 8.77 10.64 -4.68
C TYR A 63 7.32 11.07 -4.44
N LEU A 64 6.95 12.31 -4.80
CA LEU A 64 5.56 12.73 -4.74
C LEU A 64 4.69 11.95 -5.75
N GLY A 65 5.14 11.78 -7.00
CA GLY A 65 4.45 10.96 -8.00
C GLY A 65 4.33 9.50 -7.56
N TYR A 66 5.40 8.92 -7.00
CA TYR A 66 5.42 7.58 -6.44
C TYR A 66 4.40 7.40 -5.31
N SER A 67 4.21 8.42 -4.44
CA SER A 67 3.22 8.37 -3.37
C SER A 67 1.78 8.27 -3.88
N TYR A 68 1.47 8.83 -5.05
CA TYR A 68 0.17 8.69 -5.70
C TYR A 68 -0.04 7.31 -6.32
N LEU A 69 1.03 6.58 -6.70
CA LEU A 69 0.93 5.19 -7.17
C LEU A 69 0.78 4.20 -6.01
N SER A 70 1.34 4.52 -4.85
CA SER A 70 1.42 3.61 -3.70
C SER A 70 0.16 3.57 -2.85
N GLN A 71 -0.79 4.49 -3.04
CA GLN A 71 -2.04 4.52 -2.26
C GLN A 71 -2.99 3.38 -2.66
N PHE A 72 -4.04 3.12 -1.85
CA PHE A 72 -4.99 2.01 -2.07
C PHE A 72 -5.64 2.04 -3.46
N GLU A 73 -6.03 3.22 -3.92
CA GLU A 73 -6.49 3.46 -5.29
C GLU A 73 -5.47 4.37 -5.98
N PRO A 74 -4.58 3.83 -6.83
CA PRO A 74 -3.54 4.60 -7.47
C PRO A 74 -4.11 5.76 -8.32
N ASN A 75 -3.61 6.97 -8.08
CA ASN A 75 -3.98 8.12 -8.90
C ASN A 75 -2.94 8.32 -10.01
N PHE A 76 -3.16 7.68 -11.14
CA PHE A 76 -2.24 7.71 -12.28
C PHE A 76 -2.07 9.10 -12.89
N GLU A 77 -3.11 9.96 -12.85
CA GLU A 77 -3.04 11.28 -13.44
C GLU A 77 -2.15 12.22 -12.61
N LEU A 78 -2.36 12.28 -11.29
CA LEU A 78 -1.50 13.05 -10.39
C LEU A 78 -0.07 12.49 -10.33
N ALA A 79 0.10 11.17 -10.39
CA ALA A 79 1.42 10.56 -10.50
C ALA A 79 2.14 11.02 -11.77
N LYS A 80 1.46 10.95 -12.93
CA LYS A 80 2.00 11.38 -14.21
C LYS A 80 2.39 12.85 -14.21
N GLU A 81 1.51 13.72 -13.71
CA GLU A 81 1.77 15.15 -13.60
C GLU A 81 3.08 15.44 -12.85
N ASN A 82 3.32 14.75 -11.74
CA ASN A 82 4.54 14.93 -10.96
C ASN A 82 5.77 14.38 -11.68
N PHE A 83 5.70 13.22 -12.32
CA PHE A 83 6.82 12.70 -13.11
C PHE A 83 7.15 13.60 -14.29
N ASP A 84 6.16 14.19 -14.97
CA ASP A 84 6.36 15.16 -16.05
C ASP A 84 7.03 16.45 -15.53
N LYS A 85 6.62 16.97 -14.36
CA LYS A 85 7.30 18.09 -13.69
C LYS A 85 8.76 17.76 -13.39
N GLY A 86 9.04 16.56 -12.91
CA GLY A 86 10.42 16.09 -12.69
C GLY A 86 11.23 16.06 -13.99
N LEU A 87 10.66 15.57 -15.09
CA LEU A 87 11.32 15.55 -16.41
C LEU A 87 11.47 16.95 -17.03
N ALA A 88 10.60 17.88 -16.69
CA ALA A 88 10.75 19.28 -17.10
C ALA A 88 11.96 19.95 -16.43
N ILE A 89 12.33 19.53 -15.20
CA ILE A 89 13.52 20.01 -14.49
C ILE A 89 14.77 19.29 -15.00
N ASP A 90 14.71 17.96 -15.12
CA ASP A 90 15.79 17.13 -15.66
C ASP A 90 15.23 16.07 -16.63
N SER A 91 15.35 16.36 -17.92
CA SER A 91 14.87 15.45 -18.99
C SER A 91 15.57 14.08 -19.01
N LYS A 92 16.70 13.94 -18.28
CA LYS A 92 17.45 12.69 -18.14
C LYS A 92 17.12 11.93 -16.86
N SER A 93 16.24 12.45 -16.01
CA SER A 93 15.88 11.80 -14.74
C SER A 93 15.38 10.38 -14.95
N TYR A 94 16.21 9.40 -14.60
CA TYR A 94 15.86 7.98 -14.68
C TYR A 94 14.70 7.62 -13.77
N LEU A 95 14.63 8.19 -12.57
CA LEU A 95 13.54 7.93 -11.62
C LEU A 95 12.18 8.31 -12.19
N ASN A 96 12.06 9.50 -12.79
CA ASN A 96 10.78 9.95 -13.39
C ASN A 96 10.40 9.11 -14.62
N LYS A 97 11.38 8.66 -15.42
CA LYS A 97 11.12 7.71 -16.53
C LYS A 97 10.61 6.37 -15.98
N ILE A 98 11.18 5.85 -14.89
CA ILE A 98 10.70 4.66 -14.19
C ILE A 98 9.25 4.87 -13.71
N GLY A 99 8.95 6.02 -13.10
CA GLY A 99 7.61 6.36 -12.65
C GLY A 99 6.57 6.32 -13.78
N LEU A 100 6.88 6.87 -14.95
CA LEU A 100 6.00 6.80 -16.14
C LEU A 100 5.82 5.36 -16.65
N ALA A 101 6.88 4.54 -16.66
CA ALA A 101 6.79 3.14 -17.01
C ALA A 101 5.96 2.34 -15.99
N THR A 102 6.05 2.71 -14.69
CA THR A 102 5.24 2.11 -13.62
C THR A 102 3.74 2.37 -13.82
N ILE A 103 3.36 3.59 -14.28
CA ILE A 103 1.96 3.88 -14.66
C ILE A 103 1.48 2.94 -15.76
N LYS A 104 2.32 2.62 -16.74
CA LYS A 104 1.98 1.68 -17.82
C LYS A 104 1.73 0.26 -17.29
N LEU A 105 2.51 -0.19 -16.29
CA LEU A 105 2.22 -1.45 -15.58
C LEU A 105 0.84 -1.41 -14.93
N GLY A 106 0.52 -0.35 -14.19
CA GLY A 106 -0.79 -0.18 -13.56
C GLY A 106 -1.96 -0.15 -14.56
N LYS A 107 -1.73 0.36 -15.76
CA LYS A 107 -2.71 0.41 -16.87
C LYS A 107 -2.70 -0.86 -17.77
N GLY A 108 -2.01 -1.94 -17.37
CA GLY A 108 -1.99 -3.21 -18.12
C GLY A 108 -1.07 -3.26 -19.33
N GLN A 109 -0.26 -2.22 -19.58
CA GLN A 109 0.64 -2.13 -20.72
C GLN A 109 2.01 -2.76 -20.43
N LYS A 110 2.02 -4.00 -19.92
CA LYS A 110 3.19 -4.68 -19.36
C LYS A 110 4.39 -4.72 -20.32
N ALA A 111 4.18 -5.11 -21.57
CA ALA A 111 5.28 -5.27 -22.53
C ALA A 111 5.99 -3.92 -22.81
N SER A 112 5.22 -2.84 -23.00
CA SER A 112 5.77 -1.49 -23.20
C SER A 112 6.53 -1.01 -21.97
N ALA A 113 5.96 -1.22 -20.78
CA ALA A 113 6.59 -0.84 -19.53
C ALA A 113 7.92 -1.56 -19.30
N ILE A 114 7.98 -2.87 -19.51
CA ILE A 114 9.23 -3.65 -19.36
C ILE A 114 10.30 -3.17 -20.35
N ALA A 115 9.93 -2.89 -21.62
CA ALA A 115 10.86 -2.35 -22.59
C ALA A 115 11.47 -1.01 -22.14
N GLU A 116 10.65 -0.11 -21.61
CA GLU A 116 11.12 1.19 -21.11
C GLU A 116 11.99 1.05 -19.85
N LEU A 117 11.60 0.23 -18.89
CA LEU A 117 12.41 -0.04 -17.70
C LEU A 117 13.77 -0.63 -18.07
N THR A 118 13.79 -1.56 -19.04
CA THR A 118 15.04 -2.14 -19.55
C THR A 118 15.90 -1.10 -20.27
N GLN A 119 15.27 -0.18 -21.00
CA GLN A 119 15.98 0.91 -21.65
C GLN A 119 16.61 1.86 -20.64
N VAL A 120 15.88 2.22 -19.55
CA VAL A 120 16.42 3.01 -18.44
C VAL A 120 17.63 2.33 -17.80
N ALA A 121 17.56 1.02 -17.54
CA ALA A 121 18.71 0.27 -17.02
C ALA A 121 19.94 0.38 -17.94
N LYS A 122 19.76 0.25 -19.24
CA LYS A 122 20.85 0.40 -20.24
C LYS A 122 21.41 1.82 -20.25
N GLU A 123 20.56 2.85 -20.27
CA GLU A 123 20.96 4.25 -20.29
C GLU A 123 21.74 4.65 -19.02
N SER A 124 21.33 4.16 -17.85
CA SER A 124 22.06 4.34 -16.58
C SER A 124 23.33 3.50 -16.48
N LYS A 125 23.59 2.64 -17.46
CA LYS A 125 24.71 1.70 -17.50
C LYS A 125 24.75 0.78 -16.27
N GLU A 126 23.59 0.57 -15.66
CA GLU A 126 23.41 -0.25 -14.45
C GLU A 126 24.39 0.14 -13.30
N LYS A 127 24.72 1.43 -13.17
CA LYS A 127 25.69 1.91 -12.18
C LYS A 127 25.07 2.41 -10.88
N ASP A 128 23.84 2.87 -10.94
CA ASP A 128 23.11 3.49 -9.83
C ASP A 128 22.22 2.45 -9.14
N ALA A 129 22.50 2.19 -7.85
CA ALA A 129 21.78 1.21 -7.06
C ALA A 129 20.31 1.58 -6.88
N GLU A 130 19.99 2.89 -6.68
CA GLU A 130 18.61 3.34 -6.51
C GLU A 130 17.80 3.18 -7.80
N VAL A 131 18.38 3.50 -8.95
CA VAL A 131 17.73 3.30 -10.26
C VAL A 131 17.40 1.81 -10.48
N LEU A 132 18.35 0.92 -10.22
CA LEU A 132 18.14 -0.52 -10.35
C LEU A 132 17.07 -1.04 -9.38
N TYR A 133 17.13 -0.58 -8.12
CA TYR A 133 16.13 -0.94 -7.12
C TYR A 133 14.72 -0.49 -7.55
N ARG A 134 14.56 0.77 -7.99
CA ARG A 134 13.26 1.31 -8.42
C ARG A 134 12.70 0.61 -9.65
N ILE A 135 13.54 0.13 -10.56
CA ILE A 135 13.11 -0.75 -11.65
C ILE A 135 12.55 -2.06 -11.10
N GLY A 136 13.27 -2.70 -10.17
CA GLY A 136 12.82 -3.94 -9.55
C GLY A 136 11.55 -3.77 -8.73
N GLU A 137 11.43 -2.71 -7.96
CA GLU A 137 10.23 -2.36 -7.19
C GLU A 137 9.01 -2.14 -8.10
N ALA A 138 9.16 -1.37 -9.18
CA ALA A 138 8.09 -1.15 -10.16
C ALA A 138 7.54 -2.45 -10.72
N LEU A 139 8.41 -3.43 -10.98
CA LEU A 139 8.06 -4.76 -11.50
C LEU A 139 7.33 -5.65 -10.47
N THR A 140 7.22 -5.26 -9.20
CA THR A 140 6.45 -5.97 -8.17
C THR A 140 5.15 -5.27 -7.79
N MET A 141 4.95 -4.00 -8.17
CA MET A 141 3.92 -3.13 -7.59
C MET A 141 2.49 -3.56 -7.94
N PHE A 142 2.22 -4.02 -9.16
CA PHE A 142 0.86 -4.35 -9.63
C PHE A 142 0.71 -5.84 -9.88
N GLU A 143 -0.09 -6.52 -9.06
CA GLU A 143 -0.21 -7.99 -9.01
C GLU A 143 -0.47 -8.63 -10.38
N ASN A 144 -1.40 -8.09 -11.16
CA ASN A 144 -1.78 -8.63 -12.47
C ASN A 144 -0.75 -8.35 -13.59
N ASN A 145 0.17 -7.41 -13.37
CA ASN A 145 1.10 -6.91 -14.38
C ASN A 145 2.56 -6.92 -13.90
N ASN A 146 2.85 -7.64 -12.82
CA ASN A 146 4.20 -7.78 -12.28
C ASN A 146 5.09 -8.69 -13.15
N ASP A 147 6.41 -8.57 -12.93
CA ASP A 147 7.42 -9.52 -13.42
C ASP A 147 8.45 -9.77 -12.30
N PRO A 148 8.11 -10.64 -11.34
CA PRO A 148 8.93 -10.82 -10.15
C PRO A 148 10.29 -11.47 -10.46
N ALA A 149 10.42 -12.26 -11.53
CA ALA A 149 11.71 -12.83 -11.94
C ALA A 149 12.68 -11.74 -12.41
N LEU A 150 12.20 -10.82 -13.23
CA LEU A 150 12.98 -9.67 -13.66
C LEU A 150 13.24 -8.69 -12.49
N ALA A 151 12.27 -8.51 -11.58
CA ALA A 151 12.44 -7.73 -10.36
C ALA A 151 13.60 -8.26 -9.50
N ILE A 152 13.64 -9.57 -9.23
CA ILE A 152 14.72 -10.24 -8.49
C ILE A 152 16.08 -9.93 -9.13
N THR A 153 16.16 -9.98 -10.45
CA THR A 153 17.39 -9.68 -11.18
C THR A 153 17.89 -8.26 -10.90
N TYR A 154 17.01 -7.27 -11.04
CA TYR A 154 17.41 -5.86 -10.83
C TYR A 154 17.66 -5.53 -9.37
N ILE A 155 16.87 -6.07 -8.43
CA ILE A 155 17.08 -5.82 -6.99
C ILE A 155 18.39 -6.44 -6.52
N ASN A 156 18.77 -7.65 -6.98
CA ASN A 156 20.06 -8.25 -6.65
C ASN A 156 21.23 -7.40 -7.17
N LYS A 157 21.16 -6.87 -8.40
CA LYS A 157 22.14 -5.92 -8.91
C LYS A 157 22.20 -4.65 -8.06
N ALA A 158 21.06 -4.12 -7.63
CA ALA A 158 20.98 -2.95 -6.76
C ALA A 158 21.68 -3.21 -5.41
N ILE A 159 21.40 -4.37 -4.80
CA ILE A 159 22.05 -4.80 -3.54
C ILE A 159 23.57 -4.88 -3.72
N GLU A 160 24.05 -5.51 -4.80
CA GLU A 160 25.48 -5.60 -5.11
C GLU A 160 26.13 -4.21 -5.19
N LYS A 161 25.50 -3.27 -5.91
CA LYS A 161 26.02 -1.89 -6.03
C LYS A 161 26.00 -1.12 -4.71
N ALA A 162 24.99 -1.38 -3.87
CA ALA A 162 24.85 -0.70 -2.58
C ALA A 162 25.76 -1.23 -1.47
N GLN A 163 26.32 -2.45 -1.59
CA GLN A 163 27.10 -3.11 -0.52
C GLN A 163 28.18 -2.23 0.09
N LYS A 164 28.89 -1.47 -0.74
CA LYS A 164 29.98 -0.58 -0.28
C LYS A 164 29.51 0.54 0.64
N TYR A 165 28.25 0.98 0.50
CA TYR A 165 27.70 2.14 1.20
C TYR A 165 26.68 1.75 2.27
N GLY A 166 26.39 0.45 2.41
CA GLY A 166 25.32 -0.09 3.23
C GLY A 166 24.01 -0.24 2.45
N VAL A 167 23.49 -1.46 2.43
CA VAL A 167 22.27 -1.79 1.72
C VAL A 167 21.05 -1.37 2.55
N PRO A 168 20.14 -0.52 2.03
CA PRO A 168 18.92 -0.18 2.76
C PRO A 168 18.03 -1.41 3.01
N ALA A 169 17.37 -1.48 4.17
CA ALA A 169 16.52 -2.61 4.54
C ALA A 169 15.40 -2.85 3.50
N TYR A 170 14.87 -1.78 2.90
CA TYR A 170 13.79 -1.89 1.92
C TYR A 170 14.20 -2.59 0.61
N TYR A 171 15.50 -2.66 0.27
CA TYR A 171 15.97 -3.49 -0.84
C TYR A 171 15.74 -4.98 -0.54
N TYR A 172 16.08 -5.40 0.68
CA TYR A 172 15.95 -6.79 1.07
C TYR A 172 14.50 -7.23 1.26
N TYR A 173 13.63 -6.41 1.88
CA TYR A 173 12.25 -6.87 2.00
C TYR A 173 11.47 -6.78 0.70
N THR A 174 11.80 -5.87 -0.24
CA THR A 174 11.25 -5.90 -1.59
C THR A 174 11.75 -7.11 -2.38
N LEU A 175 13.02 -7.51 -2.19
CA LEU A 175 13.54 -8.78 -2.73
C LEU A 175 12.76 -9.98 -2.19
N GLY A 176 12.49 -10.00 -0.89
CA GLY A 176 11.66 -11.04 -0.26
C GLY A 176 10.23 -11.06 -0.81
N ASP A 177 9.62 -9.89 -1.01
CA ASP A 177 8.30 -9.77 -1.65
C ASP A 177 8.32 -10.31 -3.10
N ALA A 178 9.38 -10.05 -3.87
CA ALA A 178 9.55 -10.59 -5.21
C ALA A 178 9.69 -12.13 -5.20
N TYR A 179 10.46 -12.69 -4.28
CA TYR A 179 10.54 -14.15 -4.10
C TYR A 179 9.20 -14.77 -3.66
N ARG A 180 8.43 -14.09 -2.82
CA ARG A 180 7.08 -14.53 -2.44
C ARG A 180 6.15 -14.58 -3.65
N LEU A 181 6.23 -13.61 -4.55
CA LEU A 181 5.47 -13.59 -5.81
C LEU A 181 5.87 -14.75 -6.76
N THR A 182 7.13 -15.20 -6.76
CA THR A 182 7.57 -16.39 -7.50
C THR A 182 7.29 -17.71 -6.76
N ARG A 183 6.62 -17.66 -5.60
CA ARG A 183 6.35 -18.83 -4.73
C ARG A 183 7.62 -19.53 -4.23
N ASP A 184 8.67 -18.76 -3.98
CA ASP A 184 9.91 -19.22 -3.36
C ASP A 184 10.01 -18.74 -1.91
N PRO A 185 9.37 -19.43 -0.95
CA PRO A 185 9.33 -19.00 0.45
C PRO A 185 10.70 -19.08 1.13
N GLY A 186 11.60 -19.95 0.67
CA GLY A 186 12.94 -20.11 1.23
C GLY A 186 13.80 -18.86 1.00
N ASN A 187 13.91 -18.43 -0.25
CA ASN A 187 14.63 -17.21 -0.59
C ASN A 187 13.91 -15.95 -0.08
N ALA A 188 12.57 -15.94 -0.05
CA ALA A 188 11.80 -14.85 0.57
C ALA A 188 12.19 -14.67 2.05
N MET A 189 12.22 -15.76 2.83
CA MET A 189 12.60 -15.70 4.26
C MET A 189 14.05 -15.25 4.42
N THR A 190 14.98 -15.78 3.63
CA THR A 190 16.39 -15.36 3.66
C THR A 190 16.54 -13.86 3.41
N ALA A 191 15.78 -13.30 2.45
CA ALA A 191 15.80 -11.87 2.17
C ALA A 191 15.21 -11.06 3.35
N TYR A 192 14.12 -11.52 3.97
CA TYR A 192 13.55 -10.86 5.15
C TYR A 192 14.48 -10.93 6.37
N ASP A 193 15.21 -12.04 6.58
CA ASP A 193 16.21 -12.14 7.62
C ASP A 193 17.32 -11.09 7.41
N ARG A 194 17.82 -10.93 6.18
CA ARG A 194 18.76 -9.88 5.83
C ARG A 194 18.20 -8.47 6.08
N ALA A 195 16.95 -8.24 5.72
CA ALA A 195 16.27 -6.98 6.04
C ALA A 195 16.25 -6.73 7.56
N SER A 196 15.96 -7.76 8.36
CA SER A 196 15.93 -7.70 9.82
C SER A 196 17.28 -7.36 10.46
N GLU A 197 18.40 -7.74 9.84
CA GLU A 197 19.75 -7.41 10.32
C GLU A 197 20.05 -5.91 10.22
N VAL A 198 19.54 -5.23 9.19
CA VAL A 198 19.88 -3.84 8.87
C VAL A 198 18.75 -2.82 9.16
N ALA A 199 17.53 -3.28 9.36
CA ALA A 199 16.38 -2.41 9.62
C ALA A 199 16.48 -1.76 11.01
N LYS A 200 16.31 -0.43 11.07
CA LYS A 200 16.20 0.33 12.33
C LYS A 200 14.89 0.02 13.05
N ASN A 201 13.76 0.00 12.31
CA ASN A 201 12.47 -0.46 12.78
C ASN A 201 12.13 -1.75 12.04
N LYS A 202 11.92 -2.83 12.79
CA LYS A 202 11.69 -4.17 12.23
C LYS A 202 10.21 -4.53 12.07
N ALA A 203 9.28 -3.64 12.41
CA ALA A 203 7.85 -3.92 12.34
C ALA A 203 7.40 -4.33 10.93
N SER A 204 7.88 -3.62 9.91
CA SER A 204 7.64 -3.92 8.50
C SER A 204 8.17 -5.30 8.08
N VAL A 205 9.34 -5.69 8.61
CA VAL A 205 9.95 -7.00 8.31
C VAL A 205 9.14 -8.12 8.96
N PHE A 206 8.80 -7.98 10.24
CA PHE A 206 7.99 -8.99 10.96
C PHE A 206 6.59 -9.15 10.33
N TYR A 207 5.98 -8.06 9.89
CA TYR A 207 4.73 -8.10 9.12
C TYR A 207 4.87 -8.97 7.85
N ARG A 208 5.94 -8.79 7.06
CA ARG A 208 6.18 -9.57 5.85
C ARG A 208 6.46 -11.04 6.15
N MET A 209 7.26 -11.32 7.18
CA MET A 209 7.44 -12.70 7.68
C MET A 209 6.11 -13.32 8.10
N ALA A 210 5.25 -12.59 8.80
CA ALA A 210 3.93 -13.07 9.20
C ALA A 210 3.06 -13.43 7.98
N THR A 211 3.01 -12.57 6.97
CA THR A 211 2.24 -12.83 5.74
C THR A 211 2.78 -14.05 4.98
N LEU A 212 4.11 -14.25 4.95
CA LEU A 212 4.72 -15.43 4.35
C LEU A 212 4.35 -16.70 5.12
N TRP A 213 4.40 -16.67 6.47
CA TRP A 213 4.00 -17.81 7.30
C TRP A 213 2.51 -18.14 7.21
N MET A 214 1.63 -17.12 7.06
CA MET A 214 0.21 -17.35 6.78
C MET A 214 0.01 -18.07 5.44
N ALA A 215 0.69 -17.63 4.38
CA ALA A 215 0.64 -18.27 3.07
C ALA A 215 1.15 -19.73 3.12
N ALA A 216 2.16 -20.00 3.94
CA ALA A 216 2.68 -21.34 4.21
C ALA A 216 1.82 -22.16 5.20
N LYS A 217 0.69 -21.62 5.68
CA LYS A 217 -0.19 -22.22 6.71
C LYS A 217 0.52 -22.55 8.03
N GLN A 218 1.64 -21.87 8.31
CA GLN A 218 2.38 -21.97 9.58
C GLN A 218 1.84 -20.93 10.58
N TYR A 219 0.60 -21.10 10.98
CA TYR A 219 -0.18 -20.08 11.69
C TYR A 219 0.43 -19.64 13.02
N LYS A 220 1.05 -20.57 13.77
CA LYS A 220 1.74 -20.21 15.03
C LYS A 220 2.89 -19.23 14.78
N LYS A 221 3.71 -19.49 13.76
CA LYS A 221 4.81 -18.57 13.38
C LYS A 221 4.27 -17.25 12.85
N ALA A 222 3.16 -17.28 12.12
CA ALA A 222 2.50 -16.06 11.65
C ALA A 222 2.06 -15.18 12.82
N GLU A 223 1.36 -15.75 13.81
CA GLU A 223 0.92 -15.05 15.02
C GLU A 223 2.10 -14.46 15.80
N GLU A 224 3.16 -15.24 16.05
CA GLU A 224 4.37 -14.76 16.72
C GLU A 224 4.98 -13.53 16.01
N ASN A 225 4.99 -13.53 14.68
CA ASN A 225 5.54 -12.40 13.91
C ASN A 225 4.58 -11.19 13.85
N ILE A 226 3.26 -11.41 13.85
CA ILE A 226 2.27 -10.33 14.01
C ILE A 226 2.47 -9.63 15.35
N VAL A 227 2.58 -10.39 16.43
CA VAL A 227 2.81 -9.86 17.79
C VAL A 227 4.14 -9.10 17.85
N LYS A 228 5.21 -9.64 17.25
CA LYS A 228 6.51 -8.93 17.16
C LYS A 228 6.39 -7.61 16.39
N ALA A 229 5.64 -7.57 15.27
CA ALA A 229 5.45 -6.36 14.50
C ALA A 229 4.74 -5.28 15.33
N ILE A 230 3.63 -5.62 15.99
CA ILE A 230 2.86 -4.70 16.85
C ILE A 230 3.68 -4.22 18.05
N ASN A 231 4.40 -5.12 18.71
CA ASN A 231 5.24 -4.77 19.86
C ASN A 231 6.44 -3.90 19.47
N THR A 232 6.95 -4.04 18.24
CA THR A 232 8.06 -3.22 17.73
C THR A 232 7.58 -1.80 17.40
N ASP A 233 6.40 -1.69 16.80
CA ASP A 233 5.78 -0.41 16.46
C ASP A 233 4.25 -0.54 16.51
N ALA A 234 3.65 -0.10 17.62
CA ALA A 234 2.21 -0.13 17.81
C ALA A 234 1.44 0.80 16.85
N THR A 235 2.12 1.66 16.09
CA THR A 235 1.51 2.53 15.07
C THR A 235 1.67 2.02 13.65
N TYR A 236 2.32 0.86 13.47
CA TYR A 236 2.50 0.23 12.17
C TYR A 236 1.21 -0.47 11.72
N ALA A 237 0.37 0.26 10.99
CA ALA A 237 -0.97 -0.17 10.60
C ALA A 237 -1.01 -1.54 9.89
N PRO A 238 -0.12 -1.88 8.93
CA PRO A 238 -0.19 -3.17 8.23
C PRO A 238 -0.15 -4.39 9.14
N ALA A 239 0.47 -4.29 10.34
CA ALA A 239 0.49 -5.40 11.29
C ALA A 239 -0.92 -5.76 11.80
N TYR A 240 -1.78 -4.76 12.01
CA TYR A 240 -3.17 -4.98 12.40
C TYR A 240 -4.00 -5.55 11.24
N LYS A 241 -3.71 -5.17 9.99
CA LYS A 241 -4.36 -5.79 8.82
C LYS A 241 -3.97 -7.27 8.69
N ALA A 242 -2.71 -7.61 8.96
CA ALA A 242 -2.27 -9.01 9.04
C ALA A 242 -2.93 -9.77 10.20
N GLN A 243 -3.10 -9.13 11.36
CA GLN A 243 -3.82 -9.70 12.51
C GLN A 243 -5.29 -9.99 12.15
N ALA A 244 -5.95 -9.05 11.46
CA ALA A 244 -7.31 -9.27 10.98
C ALA A 244 -7.40 -10.46 10.01
N GLN A 245 -6.46 -10.58 9.07
CA GLN A 245 -6.40 -11.72 8.16
C GLN A 245 -6.18 -13.05 8.90
N TYR A 246 -5.31 -13.06 9.91
CA TYR A 246 -5.08 -14.21 10.77
C TYR A 246 -6.36 -14.62 11.52
N ASN A 247 -7.03 -13.67 12.18
CA ASN A 247 -8.27 -13.92 12.92
C ASN A 247 -9.39 -14.42 12.00
N LYS A 248 -9.48 -13.88 10.78
CA LYS A 248 -10.46 -14.30 9.77
C LYS A 248 -10.29 -15.77 9.35
N ILE A 249 -9.06 -16.28 9.26
CA ILE A 249 -8.78 -17.70 8.95
C ILE A 249 -9.45 -18.61 10.00
N PHE A 250 -9.51 -18.16 11.25
CA PHE A 250 -10.10 -18.90 12.37
C PHE A 250 -11.55 -18.48 12.69
N GLN A 251 -12.19 -17.69 11.80
CA GLN A 251 -13.57 -17.20 11.96
C GLN A 251 -13.82 -16.42 13.27
N ARG A 252 -12.79 -15.75 13.78
CA ARG A 252 -12.83 -14.90 14.97
C ARG A 252 -13.32 -13.50 14.57
N HIS A 253 -14.63 -13.34 14.43
CA HIS A 253 -15.21 -12.13 13.84
C HIS A 253 -15.00 -10.89 14.70
N GLU A 254 -15.16 -10.98 16.02
CA GLU A 254 -14.93 -9.86 16.96
C GLU A 254 -13.47 -9.38 16.91
N GLU A 255 -12.53 -10.32 17.04
CA GLU A 255 -11.09 -10.00 16.98
C GLU A 255 -10.67 -9.48 15.61
N THR A 256 -11.33 -9.96 14.54
CA THR A 256 -11.12 -9.43 13.19
C THR A 256 -11.56 -7.98 13.11
N THR A 257 -12.78 -7.68 13.61
CA THR A 257 -13.33 -6.31 13.66
C THR A 257 -12.41 -5.39 14.46
N GLN A 258 -11.99 -5.81 15.66
CA GLN A 258 -11.10 -5.01 16.50
C GLN A 258 -9.73 -4.75 15.84
N SER A 259 -9.19 -5.75 15.14
CA SER A 259 -7.94 -5.60 14.41
C SER A 259 -8.08 -4.60 13.26
N LEU A 260 -9.20 -4.60 12.52
CA LEU A 260 -9.46 -3.63 11.45
C LEU A 260 -9.70 -2.22 11.99
N ILE A 261 -10.37 -2.08 13.14
CA ILE A 261 -10.51 -0.79 13.83
C ILE A 261 -9.13 -0.25 14.21
N ASN A 262 -8.24 -1.09 14.77
CA ASN A 262 -6.88 -0.68 15.09
C ASN A 262 -6.09 -0.30 13.83
N TYR A 263 -6.28 -1.00 12.71
CA TYR A 263 -5.71 -0.65 11.42
C TYR A 263 -6.14 0.76 11.00
N THR A 264 -7.45 1.06 10.99
CA THR A 264 -7.97 2.37 10.56
C THR A 264 -7.56 3.52 11.49
N LYS A 265 -7.17 3.22 12.73
CA LYS A 265 -6.65 4.24 13.66
C LYS A 265 -5.30 4.79 13.23
N TYR A 266 -4.48 3.98 12.56
CA TYR A 266 -3.09 4.31 12.23
C TYR A 266 -2.82 4.43 10.73
N ALA A 267 -3.71 3.91 9.87
CA ALA A 267 -3.65 4.07 8.42
C ALA A 267 -4.49 5.25 7.95
N ASP A 268 -4.27 5.68 6.72
CA ASP A 268 -5.19 6.57 6.02
C ASP A 268 -6.53 5.86 5.75
N GLU A 269 -7.57 6.65 5.46
CA GLU A 269 -8.90 6.15 5.15
C GLU A 269 -8.84 5.16 3.96
N ASP A 270 -9.34 3.95 4.21
CA ASP A 270 -9.51 2.89 3.22
C ASP A 270 -11.00 2.50 3.16
N PRO A 271 -11.76 3.02 2.19
CA PRO A 271 -13.19 2.73 2.08
C PRO A 271 -13.50 1.24 1.98
N SER A 272 -12.63 0.45 1.34
CA SER A 272 -12.81 -1.00 1.21
C SER A 272 -12.67 -1.70 2.56
N THR A 273 -11.73 -1.29 3.39
CA THR A 273 -11.60 -1.79 4.77
C THR A 273 -12.80 -1.38 5.62
N ALA A 274 -13.31 -0.15 5.49
CA ALA A 274 -14.50 0.27 6.21
C ALA A 274 -15.75 -0.53 5.79
N LEU A 275 -15.90 -0.87 4.51
CA LEU A 275 -16.95 -1.80 4.06
C LEU A 275 -16.79 -3.19 4.68
N GLU A 276 -15.56 -3.70 4.81
CA GLU A 276 -15.31 -4.99 5.48
C GLU A 276 -15.69 -4.94 6.96
N ILE A 277 -15.39 -3.86 7.67
CA ILE A 277 -15.81 -3.63 9.05
C ILE A 277 -17.35 -3.60 9.14
N ALA A 278 -18.02 -2.89 8.25
CA ALA A 278 -19.50 -2.84 8.24
C ALA A 278 -20.12 -4.24 8.05
N LYS A 279 -19.55 -5.08 7.19
CA LYS A 279 -19.98 -6.49 7.01
C LYS A 279 -19.76 -7.33 8.27
N LEU A 280 -18.65 -7.13 8.97
CA LEU A 280 -18.35 -7.85 10.21
C LEU A 280 -19.29 -7.44 11.35
N TYR A 281 -19.59 -6.16 11.50
CA TYR A 281 -20.63 -5.69 12.41
C TYR A 281 -21.99 -6.33 12.10
N PHE A 282 -22.35 -6.43 10.82
CA PHE A 282 -23.59 -7.11 10.42
C PHE A 282 -23.59 -8.60 10.83
N ILE A 283 -22.48 -9.32 10.61
CA ILE A 283 -22.33 -10.74 10.98
C ILE A 283 -22.45 -10.93 12.51
N ASN A 284 -21.94 -9.97 13.28
CA ASN A 284 -22.02 -9.96 14.75
C ASN A 284 -23.38 -9.48 15.27
N SER A 285 -24.33 -9.14 14.38
CA SER A 285 -25.64 -8.55 14.70
C SER A 285 -25.60 -7.13 15.28
N ASP A 286 -24.47 -6.43 15.14
CA ASP A 286 -24.29 -5.03 15.50
C ASP A 286 -24.80 -4.13 14.36
N PHE A 287 -26.13 -4.17 14.10
CA PHE A 287 -26.73 -3.56 12.90
C PHE A 287 -26.61 -2.03 12.86
N ALA A 288 -26.64 -1.35 14.02
CA ALA A 288 -26.50 0.09 14.09
C ALA A 288 -25.10 0.54 13.69
N GLU A 289 -24.06 -0.13 14.19
CA GLU A 289 -22.65 0.10 13.86
C GLU A 289 -22.36 -0.24 12.40
N SER A 290 -22.97 -1.34 11.90
CA SER A 290 -22.86 -1.74 10.49
C SER A 290 -23.40 -0.63 9.58
N LYS A 291 -24.61 -0.12 9.86
CA LYS A 291 -25.23 0.96 9.10
C LYS A 291 -24.42 2.23 9.15
N ALA A 292 -24.05 2.69 10.36
CA ALA A 292 -23.25 3.90 10.53
C ALA A 292 -21.90 3.85 9.82
N THR A 293 -21.26 2.68 9.79
CA THR A 293 -19.99 2.47 9.10
C THR A 293 -20.17 2.44 7.59
N LEU A 294 -21.20 1.75 7.10
CA LEU A 294 -21.53 1.68 5.67
C LEU A 294 -21.87 3.05 5.09
N ASP A 295 -22.68 3.85 5.81
CA ASP A 295 -23.13 5.17 5.34
C ASP A 295 -21.96 6.14 5.12
N LYS A 296 -20.92 6.09 5.96
CA LYS A 296 -19.70 6.93 5.81
C LYS A 296 -18.94 6.68 4.52
N VAL A 297 -19.02 5.47 3.97
CA VAL A 297 -18.19 5.03 2.82
C VAL A 297 -19.01 4.60 1.61
N PHE A 298 -20.32 4.65 1.68
CA PHE A 298 -21.19 4.12 0.64
C PHE A 298 -20.89 4.66 -0.76
N ASP A 299 -20.69 5.98 -0.88
CA ASP A 299 -20.42 6.63 -2.17
C ASP A 299 -18.95 6.52 -2.58
N LYS A 300 -18.07 6.17 -1.63
CA LYS A 300 -16.63 6.03 -1.88
C LYS A 300 -16.22 4.63 -2.32
N VAL A 301 -17.08 3.62 -2.12
CA VAL A 301 -16.80 2.22 -2.44
C VAL A 301 -17.45 1.84 -3.75
N ASN A 302 -16.69 1.20 -4.64
CA ASN A 302 -17.21 0.72 -5.93
C ASN A 302 -17.73 -0.73 -5.88
N ASP A 303 -17.45 -1.52 -4.82
CA ASP A 303 -17.91 -2.92 -4.71
C ASP A 303 -19.45 -2.97 -4.58
N PRO A 304 -20.15 -3.67 -5.51
CA PRO A 304 -21.61 -3.82 -5.48
C PRO A 304 -22.17 -4.45 -4.18
N ILE A 305 -21.34 -5.17 -3.43
CA ILE A 305 -21.74 -5.78 -2.14
C ILE A 305 -22.30 -4.76 -1.15
N LYS A 306 -21.97 -3.47 -1.28
CA LYS A 306 -22.52 -2.38 -0.47
C LYS A 306 -24.04 -2.30 -0.56
N PHE A 307 -24.60 -2.51 -1.75
CA PHE A 307 -26.05 -2.49 -1.97
C PHE A 307 -26.72 -3.69 -1.30
N LYS A 308 -26.14 -4.88 -1.40
CA LYS A 308 -26.62 -6.08 -0.70
C LYS A 308 -26.62 -5.90 0.81
N LEU A 309 -25.51 -5.39 1.38
CA LEU A 309 -25.44 -5.10 2.82
C LEU A 309 -26.52 -4.09 3.24
N ARG A 310 -26.71 -3.03 2.46
CA ARG A 310 -27.76 -2.03 2.72
C ARG A 310 -29.16 -2.66 2.64
N ALA A 311 -29.43 -3.55 1.69
CA ALA A 311 -30.68 -4.27 1.59
C ALA A 311 -30.97 -5.12 2.83
N TYR A 312 -29.98 -5.85 3.37
CA TYR A 312 -30.12 -6.59 4.63
C TYR A 312 -30.44 -5.68 5.82
N LEU A 313 -29.74 -4.55 5.95
CA LEU A 313 -29.96 -3.59 7.04
C LEU A 313 -31.37 -2.99 6.97
N GLN A 314 -31.82 -2.60 5.79
CA GLN A 314 -33.18 -2.07 5.56
C GLN A 314 -34.26 -3.13 5.80
N TYR A 315 -34.02 -4.39 5.41
CA TYR A 315 -34.92 -5.50 5.75
C TYR A 315 -35.07 -5.62 7.28
N ASN A 316 -33.99 -5.56 8.03
CA ASN A 316 -34.05 -5.59 9.51
C ASN A 316 -34.77 -4.38 10.12
N GLU A 317 -34.81 -3.25 9.43
CA GLU A 317 -35.56 -2.05 9.80
C GLU A 317 -37.06 -2.09 9.32
N ASN A 318 -37.48 -3.19 8.69
CA ASN A 318 -38.77 -3.33 8.02
C ASN A 318 -39.02 -2.32 6.87
N ASP A 319 -37.95 -1.77 6.31
CA ASP A 319 -37.98 -0.91 5.13
C ASP A 319 -37.84 -1.76 3.85
N PHE A 320 -38.86 -2.58 3.59
CA PHE A 320 -38.84 -3.56 2.50
C PHE A 320 -38.78 -2.91 1.11
N THR A 321 -39.36 -1.72 0.93
CA THR A 321 -39.34 -1.00 -0.33
C THR A 321 -37.91 -0.60 -0.74
N ASN A 322 -37.19 0.03 0.15
CA ASN A 322 -35.80 0.41 -0.12
C ASN A 322 -34.87 -0.80 -0.13
N ALA A 323 -35.14 -1.83 0.68
CA ALA A 323 -34.43 -3.09 0.65
C ALA A 323 -34.48 -3.75 -0.73
N LYS A 324 -35.70 -3.83 -1.34
CA LYS A 324 -35.90 -4.33 -2.70
C LYS A 324 -35.08 -3.53 -3.72
N THR A 325 -35.17 -2.21 -3.70
CA THR A 325 -34.45 -1.33 -4.63
C THR A 325 -32.95 -1.54 -4.56
N ASN A 326 -32.38 -1.66 -3.33
CA ASN A 326 -30.95 -1.91 -3.17
C ASN A 326 -30.56 -3.33 -3.61
N LEU A 327 -31.39 -4.35 -3.39
CA LEU A 327 -31.12 -5.71 -3.85
C LEU A 327 -31.15 -5.79 -5.38
N GLU A 328 -32.10 -5.15 -6.04
CA GLU A 328 -32.16 -5.04 -7.52
C GLU A 328 -30.92 -4.32 -8.06
N THR A 329 -30.45 -3.26 -7.38
CA THR A 329 -29.23 -2.54 -7.76
C THR A 329 -27.98 -3.43 -7.60
N TYR A 330 -27.94 -4.26 -6.56
CA TYR A 330 -26.88 -5.26 -6.39
C TYR A 330 -26.83 -6.22 -7.56
N TYR A 331 -27.96 -6.85 -7.92
CA TYR A 331 -28.04 -7.79 -9.04
C TYR A 331 -27.67 -7.15 -10.39
N ALA A 332 -28.03 -5.90 -10.61
CA ALA A 332 -27.70 -5.18 -11.85
C ALA A 332 -26.20 -4.86 -11.98
N LYS A 333 -25.43 -4.82 -10.87
CA LYS A 333 -24.03 -4.38 -10.84
C LYS A 333 -23.05 -5.51 -10.53
N VAL A 334 -23.51 -6.61 -9.93
CA VAL A 334 -22.63 -7.70 -9.52
C VAL A 334 -22.37 -8.66 -10.68
N GLU A 335 -21.17 -9.23 -10.72
CA GLU A 335 -20.88 -10.34 -11.62
C GLU A 335 -21.70 -11.57 -11.24
N GLN A 336 -22.25 -12.28 -12.24
CA GLN A 336 -23.10 -13.46 -12.04
C GLN A 336 -22.44 -14.53 -11.14
N SER A 337 -21.13 -14.71 -11.24
CA SER A 337 -20.35 -15.65 -10.44
C SER A 337 -20.31 -15.34 -8.93
N ARG A 338 -20.67 -14.11 -8.54
CA ARG A 338 -20.70 -13.66 -7.14
C ARG A 338 -22.08 -13.75 -6.51
N ILE A 339 -23.12 -14.12 -7.26
CA ILE A 339 -24.48 -14.37 -6.75
C ILE A 339 -24.49 -15.75 -6.09
N ILE A 340 -24.97 -15.81 -4.86
CA ILE A 340 -25.01 -17.03 -4.06
C ILE A 340 -26.46 -17.38 -3.66
N PRO A 341 -26.79 -18.64 -3.35
CA PRO A 341 -28.16 -19.05 -3.03
C PRO A 341 -28.83 -18.25 -1.89
N SER A 342 -28.09 -17.76 -0.93
CA SER A 342 -28.63 -16.91 0.14
C SER A 342 -29.14 -15.56 -0.36
N ASP A 343 -28.76 -15.11 -1.54
CA ASP A 343 -29.28 -13.86 -2.14
C ASP A 343 -30.74 -14.02 -2.55
N ALA A 344 -31.11 -15.18 -3.11
CA ALA A 344 -32.51 -15.52 -3.37
C ALA A 344 -33.31 -15.64 -2.06
N GLY A 345 -32.71 -16.11 -0.97
CA GLY A 345 -33.34 -16.11 0.35
C GLY A 345 -33.68 -14.71 0.84
N LEU A 346 -32.74 -13.77 0.71
CA LEU A 346 -32.97 -12.35 1.05
C LEU A 346 -34.11 -11.76 0.19
N GLU A 347 -34.10 -12.03 -1.10
CA GLU A 347 -35.14 -11.57 -2.03
C GLU A 347 -36.53 -12.08 -1.61
N ALA A 348 -36.66 -13.37 -1.31
CA ALA A 348 -37.91 -13.99 -0.89
C ALA A 348 -38.45 -13.35 0.41
N VAL A 349 -37.64 -13.10 1.42
CA VAL A 349 -38.10 -12.48 2.68
C VAL A 349 -38.45 -10.99 2.51
N ILE A 350 -37.79 -10.26 1.62
CA ILE A 350 -38.11 -8.88 1.29
C ILE A 350 -39.52 -8.82 0.61
N TYR A 351 -39.80 -9.70 -0.39
CA TYR A 351 -41.10 -9.75 -1.06
C TYR A 351 -42.22 -10.20 -0.11
N ALA A 352 -41.94 -11.14 0.79
CA ALA A 352 -42.91 -11.54 1.81
C ALA A 352 -43.29 -10.37 2.74
N GLY A 353 -42.27 -9.57 3.14
CA GLY A 353 -42.50 -8.38 3.95
C GLY A 353 -43.32 -7.29 3.23
N LEU A 354 -43.09 -7.09 1.93
CA LEU A 354 -43.91 -6.17 1.11
C LEU A 354 -45.38 -6.62 1.03
N ALA A 355 -45.60 -7.90 0.72
CA ALA A 355 -46.97 -8.47 0.64
C ALA A 355 -47.70 -8.38 1.99
N SER A 356 -47.04 -8.60 3.11
CA SER A 356 -47.65 -8.43 4.44
C SER A 356 -48.08 -6.99 4.68
N LYS A 357 -47.23 -5.99 4.36
CA LYS A 357 -47.60 -4.56 4.51
C LYS A 357 -48.78 -4.15 3.61
N GLU A 358 -48.87 -4.69 2.42
CA GLU A 358 -49.99 -4.43 1.52
C GLU A 358 -51.28 -5.02 2.08
N ALA A 359 -51.22 -6.23 2.68
CA ALA A 359 -52.37 -6.87 3.30
C ALA A 359 -52.85 -6.13 4.58
N ASP A 360 -51.92 -5.55 5.35
CA ASP A 360 -52.26 -4.78 6.56
C ASP A 360 -52.84 -3.37 6.22
N ALA A 361 -52.62 -2.88 5.00
CA ALA A 361 -53.08 -1.59 4.52
C ALA A 361 -54.47 -1.66 3.82
N ALA A 362 -54.95 -2.87 3.47
CA ALA A 362 -56.22 -3.13 2.77
C ALA A 362 -57.34 -3.43 3.77
#